data_25b8ed63d5e2996d23473f993e6afa01
#
_entry.id   25b8ed63d5e2996d23473f993e6afa01
#
_cell.length_a   1.000
_cell.length_b   1.000
_cell.length_c   1.000
_cell.angle_alpha   90.00
_cell.angle_beta   90.00
_cell.angle_gamma   90.00
#
_symmetry.space_group_name_H-M   'P 1'
#
loop_
_entity.id
_entity.type
_entity.pdbx_description
1 polymer ?
#
loop_
_entity_poly.entity_id
_entity_poly.type
_entity_poly.pdbx_seq_one_letter_code
_entity_poly.pdbx_strand_id
1 'polypeptide(L)'
;MKIAIGADHGGFELKRNIIASYAGAEFIDVGCTGPEACDFPDYADAVAEKVALGEVDFGVLVCRTGMGMTMAANRFQNVRAALCLDSATAVLARQHNGANVLCMGADKMDAAQAAEILKTFVSTSVDAAERHARRRAKIERAGRLSDFSGLAHDDPEVYAAIRAQVTQEDTEINLIASENTSSRAVRLAAGSVLMNKYAEGYPGKRWYSGCLPVDAAEELARKRACELFGADHANVQPHCGSSANMAVYLATIKPGDTILSLSLDQGGHLSHGSPVNFSGKLYNIVPYTVDRTTERLDYDALERQALEVKPKILLSGASAYPRALDFKRIREICDKAECIMMVDMAHIAGLVAGGAHESPVPYADFVTSTTHKTLRGPRGGLVLCKEKWAKAIDSAVFPGMQGGPLENIIAAKAVCFREWMQPEMKDYAAQVVKNCKAMCKAVQDRGWRIVSGGTDNHLFLVDVKGTKGITGKDAAAALDAAGIVVNKNTIPYDTESPFKCSGIRVGTASITTRGMKEAEAALIGGWIADILADITNTAVQAEVKAKAKALTAKFLVP
;
A
#
# COMPACT_ATOMS: atom_id res chain seq x y z
N MET A 1 30.56 15.18 -8.73
CA MET A 1 29.60 15.50 -7.67
C MET A 1 28.84 16.76 -8.09
N LYS A 2 27.50 16.73 -8.02
CA LYS A 2 26.64 17.87 -8.35
C LYS A 2 26.08 18.51 -7.07
N ILE A 3 26.12 19.83 -6.97
CA ILE A 3 25.60 20.56 -5.81
C ILE A 3 24.65 21.68 -6.29
N ALA A 4 23.41 21.67 -5.82
CA ALA A 4 22.54 22.83 -5.98
C ALA A 4 22.91 23.87 -4.91
N ILE A 5 23.09 25.13 -5.32
CA ILE A 5 23.41 26.22 -4.40
C ILE A 5 22.41 27.37 -4.56
N GLY A 6 21.91 27.86 -3.44
CA GLY A 6 20.96 28.97 -3.37
C GLY A 6 21.34 30.00 -2.30
N ALA A 7 21.04 31.26 -2.56
CA ALA A 7 21.16 32.32 -1.57
C ALA A 7 20.13 33.40 -1.82
N ASP A 8 19.71 34.12 -0.77
CA ASP A 8 19.06 35.42 -0.86
C ASP A 8 20.09 36.55 -1.04
N HIS A 9 19.62 37.78 -1.09
CA HIS A 9 20.48 38.96 -1.20
C HIS A 9 21.52 39.06 -0.08
N GLY A 10 21.21 38.57 1.15
CA GLY A 10 22.13 38.60 2.28
C GLY A 10 23.23 37.53 2.20
N GLY A 11 23.02 36.48 1.41
CA GLY A 11 24.00 35.40 1.16
C GLY A 11 24.71 35.52 -0.20
N PHE A 12 24.33 36.45 -1.05
CA PHE A 12 24.73 36.52 -2.44
C PHE A 12 26.25 36.50 -2.66
N GLU A 13 26.99 37.36 -1.97
CA GLU A 13 28.44 37.47 -2.11
C GLU A 13 29.15 36.20 -1.60
N LEU A 14 28.70 35.64 -0.49
CA LEU A 14 29.29 34.39 0.04
C LEU A 14 29.04 33.20 -0.92
N LYS A 15 27.84 33.11 -1.51
CA LYS A 15 27.49 32.12 -2.54
C LYS A 15 28.45 32.21 -3.74
N ARG A 16 28.66 33.41 -4.29
CA ARG A 16 29.58 33.65 -5.41
C ARG A 16 31.00 33.18 -5.08
N ASN A 17 31.49 33.56 -3.90
CA ASN A 17 32.82 33.19 -3.45
C ASN A 17 32.98 31.68 -3.27
N ILE A 18 31.97 30.99 -2.76
CA ILE A 18 31.96 29.49 -2.65
C ILE A 18 32.07 28.87 -4.04
N ILE A 19 31.24 29.30 -5.00
CA ILE A 19 31.27 28.80 -6.38
C ILE A 19 32.64 29.00 -7.01
N ALA A 20 33.24 30.17 -6.80
CA ALA A 20 34.54 30.55 -7.39
C ALA A 20 35.72 29.79 -6.76
N SER A 21 35.65 29.46 -5.46
CA SER A 21 36.78 28.91 -4.70
C SER A 21 36.77 27.39 -4.57
N TYR A 22 35.62 26.72 -4.73
CA TYR A 22 35.49 25.29 -4.53
C TYR A 22 35.40 24.53 -5.86
N ALA A 23 36.54 23.99 -6.33
CA ALA A 23 36.61 23.25 -7.59
C ALA A 23 36.17 21.77 -7.48
N GLY A 24 35.73 21.29 -6.31
CA GLY A 24 35.39 19.88 -6.06
C GLY A 24 33.99 19.44 -6.53
N ALA A 25 33.21 20.35 -7.11
CA ALA A 25 31.83 20.08 -7.54
C ALA A 25 31.40 20.90 -8.77
N GLU A 26 30.44 20.35 -9.50
CA GLU A 26 29.62 21.07 -10.48
C GLU A 26 28.49 21.75 -9.72
N PHE A 27 28.44 23.08 -9.74
CA PHE A 27 27.39 23.84 -9.08
C PHE A 27 26.23 24.14 -10.03
N ILE A 28 24.99 23.89 -9.56
CA ILE A 28 23.74 24.35 -10.16
C ILE A 28 23.26 25.53 -9.31
N ASP A 29 23.54 26.76 -9.76
CA ASP A 29 23.16 27.97 -9.05
C ASP A 29 21.68 28.30 -9.31
N VAL A 30 20.85 28.18 -8.27
CA VAL A 30 19.43 28.54 -8.26
C VAL A 30 19.14 29.70 -7.30
N GLY A 31 20.18 30.43 -6.82
CA GLY A 31 20.04 31.54 -5.92
C GLY A 31 19.79 32.87 -6.63
N CYS A 32 19.63 33.94 -5.85
CA CYS A 32 19.48 35.30 -6.41
C CYS A 32 20.69 35.69 -7.29
N THR A 33 20.43 36.54 -8.27
CA THR A 33 21.42 36.98 -9.26
C THR A 33 22.05 38.34 -8.92
N GLY A 34 21.62 38.99 -7.83
CA GLY A 34 22.08 40.30 -7.41
C GLY A 34 21.85 40.57 -5.91
N PRO A 35 22.29 41.74 -5.43
CA PRO A 35 22.16 42.14 -4.03
C PRO A 35 20.78 42.76 -3.69
N GLU A 36 19.85 42.82 -4.64
CA GLU A 36 18.52 43.38 -4.44
C GLU A 36 17.72 42.52 -3.47
N ALA A 37 16.92 43.15 -2.60
CA ALA A 37 16.13 42.48 -1.59
C ALA A 37 15.20 41.43 -2.22
N CYS A 38 15.27 40.21 -1.70
CA CYS A 38 14.47 39.07 -2.15
C CYS A 38 14.20 38.11 -0.99
N ASP A 39 13.21 37.23 -1.16
CA ASP A 39 12.73 36.35 -0.11
C ASP A 39 13.51 35.03 -0.12
N PHE A 40 14.13 34.70 1.02
CA PHE A 40 14.96 33.51 1.17
C PHE A 40 14.22 32.17 0.93
N PRO A 41 12.91 32.03 1.23
CA PRO A 41 12.21 30.74 1.04
C PRO A 41 12.21 30.27 -0.41
N ASP A 42 12.07 31.18 -1.38
CA ASP A 42 12.02 30.84 -2.81
C ASP A 42 13.29 30.09 -3.27
N TYR A 43 14.45 30.50 -2.76
CA TYR A 43 15.74 29.87 -3.07
C TYR A 43 16.00 28.63 -2.24
N ALA A 44 15.50 28.59 -1.01
CA ALA A 44 15.55 27.38 -0.19
C ALA A 44 14.73 26.25 -0.81
N ASP A 45 13.53 26.57 -1.31
CA ASP A 45 12.63 25.64 -1.98
C ASP A 45 13.25 25.10 -3.27
N ALA A 46 13.84 25.98 -4.09
CA ALA A 46 14.49 25.58 -5.34
C ALA A 46 15.67 24.60 -5.15
N VAL A 47 16.49 24.79 -4.11
CA VAL A 47 17.56 23.85 -3.75
C VAL A 47 17.00 22.56 -3.17
N ALA A 48 16.06 22.69 -2.23
CA ALA A 48 15.47 21.56 -1.54
C ALA A 48 14.75 20.61 -2.50
N GLU A 49 14.03 21.15 -3.49
CA GLU A 49 13.38 20.37 -4.53
C GLU A 49 14.37 19.52 -5.32
N LYS A 50 15.48 20.09 -5.77
CA LYS A 50 16.52 19.36 -6.52
C LYS A 50 17.15 18.25 -5.70
N VAL A 51 17.39 18.49 -4.40
CA VAL A 51 17.88 17.46 -3.48
C VAL A 51 16.84 16.37 -3.25
N ALA A 52 15.58 16.75 -3.04
CA ALA A 52 14.47 15.81 -2.83
C ALA A 52 14.23 14.90 -4.04
N LEU A 53 14.39 15.45 -5.27
CA LEU A 53 14.27 14.71 -6.54
C LEU A 53 15.51 13.86 -6.88
N GLY A 54 16.62 14.01 -6.14
CA GLY A 54 17.89 13.32 -6.44
C GLY A 54 18.59 13.81 -7.70
N GLU A 55 18.29 15.04 -8.16
CA GLU A 55 18.95 15.66 -9.31
C GLU A 55 20.38 16.09 -9.00
N VAL A 56 20.67 16.26 -7.70
CA VAL A 56 21.97 16.65 -7.16
C VAL A 56 22.35 15.79 -5.95
N ASP A 57 23.66 15.68 -5.68
CA ASP A 57 24.19 14.93 -4.55
C ASP A 57 23.96 15.67 -3.22
N PHE A 58 24.07 17.01 -3.23
CA PHE A 58 23.93 17.87 -2.06
C PHE A 58 23.31 19.22 -2.41
N GLY A 59 22.73 19.86 -1.37
CA GLY A 59 22.32 21.27 -1.41
C GLY A 59 23.23 22.16 -0.55
N VAL A 60 23.39 23.42 -0.97
CA VAL A 60 24.03 24.48 -0.18
C VAL A 60 23.12 25.69 -0.16
N LEU A 61 22.85 26.23 1.01
CA LEU A 61 21.97 27.36 1.22
C LEU A 61 22.63 28.43 2.07
N VAL A 62 22.59 29.68 1.61
CA VAL A 62 23.25 30.79 2.27
C VAL A 62 22.27 31.99 2.42
N CYS A 63 22.13 32.49 3.64
CA CYS A 63 21.52 33.79 3.92
C CYS A 63 22.33 34.49 5.01
N ARG A 64 21.86 35.59 5.57
CA ARG A 64 22.63 36.31 6.62
C ARG A 64 22.97 35.43 7.82
N THR A 65 22.03 34.62 8.30
CA THR A 65 22.17 33.78 9.51
C THR A 65 22.18 32.30 9.22
N GLY A 66 21.69 31.82 8.06
CA GLY A 66 21.47 30.43 7.71
C GLY A 66 20.17 29.82 8.31
N MET A 67 19.57 30.47 9.32
CA MET A 67 18.46 29.92 10.08
C MET A 67 17.20 29.75 9.23
N GLY A 68 16.77 30.83 8.52
CA GLY A 68 15.56 30.79 7.70
C GLY A 68 15.65 29.77 6.57
N MET A 69 16.79 29.69 5.90
CA MET A 69 17.08 28.69 4.87
C MET A 69 16.96 27.26 5.44
N THR A 70 17.50 27.02 6.65
CA THR A 70 17.39 25.72 7.31
C THR A 70 15.93 25.35 7.61
N MET A 71 15.14 26.30 8.09
CA MET A 71 13.72 26.09 8.39
C MET A 71 12.91 25.78 7.13
N ALA A 72 13.12 26.53 6.03
CA ALA A 72 12.41 26.35 4.78
C ALA A 72 12.77 25.00 4.14
N ALA A 73 14.05 24.70 3.96
CA ALA A 73 14.50 23.47 3.32
C ALA A 73 14.03 22.20 4.05
N ASN A 74 13.96 22.20 5.38
CA ASN A 74 13.45 21.06 6.16
C ASN A 74 11.93 20.83 6.02
N ARG A 75 11.19 21.63 5.27
CA ARG A 75 9.80 21.37 4.90
C ARG A 75 9.68 20.29 3.81
N PHE A 76 10.76 20.08 3.06
CA PHE A 76 10.80 19.09 1.97
C PHE A 76 11.11 17.70 2.49
N GLN A 77 10.40 16.70 1.95
CA GLN A 77 10.69 15.31 2.22
C GLN A 77 12.07 14.92 1.65
N ASN A 78 12.76 13.99 2.29
CA ASN A 78 14.11 13.55 1.94
C ASN A 78 15.18 14.65 2.07
N VAL A 79 14.83 15.82 2.57
CA VAL A 79 15.76 16.91 2.87
C VAL A 79 16.06 16.92 4.37
N ARG A 80 17.33 16.94 4.70
CA ARG A 80 17.86 17.09 6.06
C ARG A 80 18.86 18.23 6.03
N ALA A 81 18.34 19.44 6.17
CA ALA A 81 19.12 20.66 6.16
C ALA A 81 19.68 20.94 7.56
N ALA A 82 20.98 21.20 7.62
CA ALA A 82 21.69 21.51 8.86
C ALA A 82 22.42 22.83 8.77
N LEU A 83 22.19 23.70 9.76
CA LEU A 83 22.98 24.93 9.96
C LEU A 83 24.34 24.52 10.54
N CYS A 84 25.41 24.78 9.79
CA CYS A 84 26.77 24.51 10.24
C CYS A 84 27.57 25.81 10.31
N LEU A 85 28.13 26.08 11.49
CA LEU A 85 28.94 27.27 11.77
C LEU A 85 30.44 26.98 11.74
N ASP A 86 30.81 25.69 11.73
CA ASP A 86 32.18 25.20 11.70
C ASP A 86 32.25 23.79 11.11
N SER A 87 33.46 23.30 10.86
CA SER A 87 33.69 21.96 10.32
C SER A 87 33.29 20.84 11.30
N ALA A 88 33.32 21.06 12.61
CA ALA A 88 32.92 20.05 13.60
C ALA A 88 31.41 19.81 13.54
N THR A 89 30.60 20.85 13.45
CA THR A 89 29.15 20.72 13.26
C THR A 89 28.81 20.08 11.91
N ALA A 90 29.55 20.36 10.85
CA ALA A 90 29.38 19.73 9.54
C ALA A 90 29.63 18.20 9.61
N VAL A 91 30.70 17.76 10.30
CA VAL A 91 30.96 16.34 10.55
C VAL A 91 29.79 15.67 11.27
N LEU A 92 29.32 16.26 12.38
CA LEU A 92 28.24 15.67 13.17
C LEU A 92 26.90 15.63 12.41
N ALA A 93 26.60 16.68 11.65
CA ALA A 93 25.40 16.74 10.81
C ALA A 93 25.39 15.61 9.77
N ARG A 94 26.53 15.32 9.16
CA ARG A 94 26.67 14.23 8.21
C ARG A 94 26.64 12.86 8.90
N GLN A 95 27.55 12.63 9.83
CA GLN A 95 27.69 11.31 10.49
C GLN A 95 26.42 10.87 11.19
N HIS A 96 25.87 11.70 12.05
CA HIS A 96 24.76 11.30 12.91
C HIS A 96 23.40 11.43 12.23
N ASN A 97 23.18 12.53 11.49
CA ASN A 97 21.88 12.88 10.96
C ASN A 97 21.74 12.61 9.45
N GLY A 98 22.85 12.33 8.76
CA GLY A 98 22.84 12.13 7.31
C GLY A 98 22.37 13.37 6.55
N ALA A 99 22.71 14.58 7.07
CA ALA A 99 22.31 15.84 6.44
C ALA A 99 22.77 15.89 4.98
N ASN A 100 21.90 16.31 4.09
CA ASN A 100 22.15 16.42 2.65
C ASN A 100 22.03 17.86 2.11
N VAL A 101 21.66 18.81 2.98
CA VAL A 101 21.67 20.24 2.68
C VAL A 101 22.46 20.95 3.78
N LEU A 102 23.52 21.67 3.35
CA LEU A 102 24.34 22.52 4.20
C LEU A 102 23.78 23.94 4.20
N CYS A 103 23.43 24.47 5.37
CA CYS A 103 23.03 25.86 5.52
C CYS A 103 24.11 26.66 6.24
N MET A 104 24.43 27.86 5.75
CA MET A 104 25.46 28.75 6.28
C MET A 104 24.98 30.17 6.42
N GLY A 105 25.55 30.89 7.38
CA GLY A 105 25.25 32.33 7.62
C GLY A 105 26.39 33.24 7.14
N ALA A 106 26.12 34.10 6.18
CA ALA A 106 27.11 35.03 5.63
C ALA A 106 27.64 36.05 6.66
N ASP A 107 26.84 36.41 7.67
CA ASP A 107 27.27 37.30 8.77
C ASP A 107 28.15 36.56 9.81
N LYS A 108 28.39 35.24 9.66
CA LYS A 108 29.03 34.41 10.67
C LYS A 108 30.37 33.82 10.23
N MET A 109 30.68 33.88 8.93
CA MET A 109 31.92 33.29 8.40
C MET A 109 32.38 34.01 7.12
N ASP A 110 33.66 33.89 6.85
CA ASP A 110 34.25 34.33 5.59
C ASP A 110 34.21 33.22 4.52
N ALA A 111 34.65 33.54 3.32
CA ALA A 111 34.64 32.62 2.18
C ALA A 111 35.56 31.40 2.38
N ALA A 112 36.69 31.56 3.08
CA ALA A 112 37.64 30.46 3.32
C ALA A 112 37.06 29.46 4.32
N GLN A 113 36.44 29.96 5.38
CA GLN A 113 35.72 29.15 6.36
C GLN A 113 34.56 28.38 5.71
N ALA A 114 33.75 29.08 4.87
CA ALA A 114 32.63 28.44 4.17
C ALA A 114 33.08 27.32 3.23
N ALA A 115 34.17 27.53 2.49
CA ALA A 115 34.74 26.52 1.61
C ALA A 115 35.28 25.29 2.39
N GLU A 116 35.91 25.49 3.55
CA GLU A 116 36.39 24.39 4.40
C GLU A 116 35.22 23.62 5.05
N ILE A 117 34.16 24.32 5.50
CA ILE A 117 32.94 23.69 6.00
C ILE A 117 32.26 22.85 4.90
N LEU A 118 32.12 23.38 3.68
CA LEU A 118 31.57 22.65 2.54
C LEU A 118 32.40 21.42 2.21
N LYS A 119 33.71 21.56 2.11
CA LYS A 119 34.63 20.44 1.85
C LYS A 119 34.45 19.33 2.89
N THR A 120 34.43 19.70 4.16
CA THR A 120 34.22 18.76 5.28
C THR A 120 32.86 18.10 5.19
N PHE A 121 31.79 18.86 4.92
CA PHE A 121 30.44 18.34 4.81
C PHE A 121 30.33 17.26 3.72
N VAL A 122 30.78 17.54 2.50
CA VAL A 122 30.62 16.62 1.37
C VAL A 122 31.54 15.40 1.43
N SER A 123 32.69 15.52 2.11
CA SER A 123 33.65 14.41 2.27
C SER A 123 33.31 13.47 3.46
N THR A 124 32.43 13.90 4.37
CA THR A 124 32.09 13.11 5.57
C THR A 124 31.04 12.07 5.25
N SER A 125 31.35 10.80 5.51
CA SER A 125 30.44 9.67 5.34
C SER A 125 29.39 9.62 6.46
N VAL A 126 28.22 9.07 6.14
CA VAL A 126 27.15 8.81 7.11
C VAL A 126 27.52 7.62 7.97
N ASP A 127 27.40 7.74 9.31
CA ASP A 127 27.69 6.65 10.25
C ASP A 127 26.64 5.53 10.13
N ALA A 128 27.11 4.29 9.97
CA ALA A 128 26.27 3.11 9.88
C ALA A 128 25.84 2.54 11.24
N ALA A 129 26.28 3.11 12.37
CA ALA A 129 25.92 2.63 13.70
C ALA A 129 24.37 2.55 13.86
N GLU A 130 23.90 1.41 14.36
CA GLU A 130 22.46 1.10 14.50
C GLU A 130 21.66 2.22 15.19
N ARG A 131 22.22 2.81 16.25
CA ARG A 131 21.57 3.92 16.98
C ARG A 131 21.30 5.14 16.09
N HIS A 132 22.25 5.48 15.17
CA HIS A 132 22.10 6.63 14.27
C HIS A 132 21.19 6.29 13.11
N ALA A 133 21.30 5.10 12.53
CA ALA A 133 20.38 4.61 11.51
C ALA A 133 18.92 4.62 11.99
N ARG A 134 18.66 4.11 13.22
CA ARG A 134 17.33 4.14 13.84
C ARG A 134 16.80 5.55 14.05
N ARG A 135 17.65 6.52 14.46
CA ARG A 135 17.23 7.92 14.66
C ARG A 135 16.90 8.59 13.34
N ARG A 136 17.68 8.37 12.29
CA ARG A 136 17.37 8.88 10.93
C ARG A 136 16.05 8.31 10.41
N ALA A 137 15.83 7.01 10.55
CA ALA A 137 14.56 6.39 10.19
C ALA A 137 13.36 7.01 10.92
N LYS A 138 13.54 7.41 12.20
CA LYS A 138 12.49 8.11 12.96
C LYS A 138 12.24 9.53 12.46
N ILE A 139 13.25 10.25 11.97
CA ILE A 139 13.08 11.57 11.35
C ILE A 139 12.24 11.45 10.07
N GLU A 140 12.59 10.51 9.19
CA GLU A 140 11.82 10.27 7.95
C GLU A 140 10.35 9.87 8.25
N ARG A 141 10.18 9.10 9.33
CA ARG A 141 8.86 8.66 9.77
C ARG A 141 8.01 9.75 10.42
N ALA A 142 8.62 10.80 10.97
CA ALA A 142 7.88 11.90 11.61
C ALA A 142 6.82 12.52 10.68
N GLY A 143 6.99 12.40 9.37
CA GLY A 143 6.01 12.78 8.35
C GLY A 143 4.64 12.10 8.46
N ARG A 144 4.50 10.96 9.17
CA ARG A 144 3.18 10.30 9.35
C ARG A 144 2.17 11.16 10.14
N LEU A 145 2.66 12.00 11.09
CA LEU A 145 1.82 12.92 11.86
C LEU A 145 2.02 14.37 11.42
N SER A 146 3.23 14.77 11.02
CA SER A 146 3.49 16.16 10.60
C SER A 146 2.70 16.56 9.35
N ASP A 147 2.41 15.59 8.46
CA ASP A 147 1.55 15.83 7.29
C ASP A 147 0.13 16.28 7.70
N PHE A 148 -0.31 15.95 8.92
CA PHE A 148 -1.63 16.29 9.46
C PHE A 148 -1.59 17.33 10.58
N SER A 149 -0.43 17.96 10.84
CA SER A 149 -0.28 18.89 11.97
C SER A 149 -1.19 20.12 11.90
N GLY A 150 -1.57 20.55 10.69
CA GLY A 150 -2.55 21.61 10.50
C GLY A 150 -3.92 21.28 11.10
N LEU A 151 -4.36 20.03 10.97
CA LEU A 151 -5.63 19.55 11.55
C LEU A 151 -5.66 19.65 13.09
N ALA A 152 -4.51 19.60 13.76
CA ALA A 152 -4.48 19.74 15.21
C ALA A 152 -5.05 21.09 15.69
N HIS A 153 -4.97 22.13 14.87
CA HIS A 153 -5.55 23.44 15.12
C HIS A 153 -6.98 23.54 14.53
N ASP A 154 -7.18 23.09 13.28
CA ASP A 154 -8.42 23.32 12.54
C ASP A 154 -9.53 22.35 12.93
N ASP A 155 -9.19 21.10 13.22
CA ASP A 155 -10.10 20.05 13.69
C ASP A 155 -9.39 19.08 14.64
N PRO A 156 -9.30 19.42 15.92
CA PRO A 156 -8.58 18.61 16.92
C PRO A 156 -9.21 17.22 17.13
N GLU A 157 -10.51 17.05 16.89
CA GLU A 157 -11.21 15.75 17.09
C GLU A 157 -10.81 14.76 15.98
N VAL A 158 -10.83 15.20 14.72
CA VAL A 158 -10.35 14.39 13.58
C VAL A 158 -8.84 14.11 13.73
N TYR A 159 -8.06 15.11 14.13
CA TYR A 159 -6.63 14.89 14.39
C TYR A 159 -6.38 13.85 15.49
N ALA A 160 -7.17 13.86 16.58
CA ALA A 160 -7.08 12.87 17.63
C ALA A 160 -7.37 11.45 17.13
N ALA A 161 -8.37 11.28 16.27
CA ALA A 161 -8.69 9.99 15.64
C ALA A 161 -7.54 9.49 14.73
N ILE A 162 -6.96 10.36 13.89
CA ILE A 162 -5.80 10.03 13.04
C ILE A 162 -4.60 9.63 13.91
N ARG A 163 -4.34 10.38 14.98
CA ARG A 163 -3.25 10.09 15.92
C ARG A 163 -3.44 8.75 16.63
N ALA A 164 -4.67 8.43 17.03
CA ALA A 164 -4.99 7.14 17.62
C ALA A 164 -4.72 5.99 16.64
N GLN A 165 -5.15 6.12 15.38
CA GLN A 165 -4.87 5.13 14.33
C GLN A 165 -3.37 4.94 14.09
N VAL A 166 -2.60 6.03 14.00
CA VAL A 166 -1.13 5.94 13.89
C VAL A 166 -0.52 5.20 15.08
N THR A 167 -1.00 5.49 16.28
CA THR A 167 -0.52 4.81 17.52
C THR A 167 -0.85 3.32 17.49
N GLN A 168 -2.05 2.96 17.07
CA GLN A 168 -2.49 1.57 16.93
C GLN A 168 -1.60 0.82 15.93
N GLU A 169 -1.44 1.35 14.74
CA GLU A 169 -0.55 0.76 13.73
C GLU A 169 0.90 0.60 14.23
N ASP A 170 1.38 1.52 15.06
CA ASP A 170 2.73 1.48 15.61
C ASP A 170 2.93 0.41 16.68
N THR A 171 1.91 0.12 17.45
CA THR A 171 2.01 -0.70 18.68
C THR A 171 1.40 -2.09 18.54
N GLU A 172 0.56 -2.34 17.54
CA GLU A 172 -0.14 -3.60 17.33
C GLU A 172 0.39 -4.36 16.11
N ILE A 173 0.16 -5.67 16.10
CA ILE A 173 0.48 -6.57 15.00
C ILE A 173 -0.80 -6.78 14.18
N ASN A 174 -0.89 -6.10 13.04
CA ASN A 174 -2.03 -6.24 12.15
C ASN A 174 -1.87 -7.46 11.24
N LEU A 175 -2.76 -8.42 11.37
CA LEU A 175 -2.85 -9.65 10.58
C LEU A 175 -4.19 -9.76 9.82
N ILE A 176 -4.92 -8.67 9.65
CA ILE A 176 -6.10 -8.64 8.78
C ILE A 176 -5.64 -8.86 7.33
N ALA A 177 -6.06 -9.96 6.72
CA ALA A 177 -5.59 -10.36 5.39
C ALA A 177 -5.92 -9.37 4.26
N SER A 178 -6.93 -8.52 4.46
CA SER A 178 -7.35 -7.47 3.53
C SER A 178 -6.74 -6.10 3.80
N GLU A 179 -5.80 -5.99 4.76
CA GLU A 179 -5.16 -4.75 5.13
C GLU A 179 -3.66 -4.73 4.83
N ASN A 180 -3.16 -3.54 4.57
CA ASN A 180 -1.75 -3.27 4.35
C ASN A 180 -1.47 -1.80 4.62
N THR A 181 -0.20 -1.42 4.75
CA THR A 181 0.20 -0.03 4.91
C THR A 181 0.70 0.53 3.58
N SER A 182 -0.01 1.52 3.05
CA SER A 182 0.41 2.25 1.85
C SER A 182 1.67 3.10 2.11
N SER A 183 2.44 3.35 1.07
CA SER A 183 3.59 4.25 1.15
C SER A 183 3.16 5.70 1.42
N ARG A 184 4.09 6.52 1.90
CA ARG A 184 3.83 7.96 2.05
C ARG A 184 3.50 8.62 0.71
N ALA A 185 4.15 8.22 -0.39
CA ALA A 185 3.88 8.77 -1.72
C ALA A 185 2.45 8.50 -2.17
N VAL A 186 1.92 7.31 -1.92
CA VAL A 186 0.51 6.96 -2.18
C VAL A 186 -0.42 7.84 -1.33
N ARG A 187 -0.13 8.04 -0.03
CA ARG A 187 -0.95 8.89 0.86
C ARG A 187 -0.94 10.35 0.44
N LEU A 188 0.22 10.90 0.05
CA LEU A 188 0.33 12.28 -0.43
C LEU A 188 -0.43 12.50 -1.75
N ALA A 189 -0.35 11.56 -2.69
CA ALA A 189 -1.12 11.64 -3.92
C ALA A 189 -2.64 11.58 -3.64
N ALA A 190 -3.08 10.72 -2.71
CA ALA A 190 -4.47 10.61 -2.30
C ALA A 190 -5.00 11.89 -1.61
N GLY A 191 -4.15 12.62 -0.89
CA GLY A 191 -4.48 13.91 -0.26
C GLY A 191 -4.20 15.13 -1.13
N SER A 192 -3.91 14.97 -2.41
CA SER A 192 -3.52 16.07 -3.30
C SER A 192 -4.70 16.94 -3.76
N VAL A 193 -4.39 18.13 -4.26
CA VAL A 193 -5.37 19.08 -4.83
C VAL A 193 -6.13 18.55 -6.05
N LEU A 194 -5.75 17.40 -6.62
CA LEU A 194 -6.48 16.75 -7.69
C LEU A 194 -7.91 16.38 -7.27
N MET A 195 -8.20 16.28 -5.97
CA MET A 195 -9.55 16.10 -5.43
C MET A 195 -10.52 17.25 -5.77
N ASN A 196 -10.00 18.44 -6.08
CA ASN A 196 -10.83 19.61 -6.38
C ASN A 196 -11.39 19.60 -7.80
N LYS A 197 -10.86 18.73 -8.69
CA LYS A 197 -11.22 18.74 -10.12
C LYS A 197 -12.34 17.79 -10.44
N TYR A 198 -13.40 18.30 -11.08
CA TYR A 198 -14.48 17.51 -11.65
C TYR A 198 -14.11 17.06 -13.07
N ALA A 199 -14.11 15.73 -13.35
CA ALA A 199 -13.54 15.19 -14.58
C ALA A 199 -14.36 14.02 -15.16
N GLU A 200 -15.71 14.16 -15.25
CA GLU A 200 -16.57 13.16 -15.90
C GLU A 200 -16.12 12.86 -17.33
N GLY A 201 -16.16 11.61 -17.71
CA GLY A 201 -15.63 11.09 -18.97
C GLY A 201 -14.26 10.46 -18.80
N TYR A 202 -13.45 10.49 -19.84
CA TYR A 202 -12.14 9.85 -19.91
C TYR A 202 -11.09 10.82 -20.47
N PRO A 203 -9.78 10.56 -20.33
CA PRO A 203 -8.74 11.42 -20.85
C PRO A 203 -8.96 11.81 -22.32
N GLY A 204 -8.87 13.09 -22.61
CA GLY A 204 -9.14 13.67 -23.94
C GLY A 204 -10.62 13.71 -24.36
N LYS A 205 -11.53 13.17 -23.56
CA LYS A 205 -13.01 13.10 -23.83
C LYS A 205 -13.79 13.46 -22.56
N ARG A 206 -13.44 14.57 -21.89
CA ARG A 206 -14.10 15.03 -20.68
C ARG A 206 -15.31 15.91 -20.99
N TRP A 207 -16.29 15.87 -20.08
CA TRP A 207 -17.43 16.79 -20.12
C TRP A 207 -17.07 18.20 -19.62
N TYR A 208 -15.95 18.35 -18.91
CA TYR A 208 -15.48 19.59 -18.29
C TYR A 208 -14.15 20.04 -18.90
N SER A 209 -14.00 21.36 -18.99
CA SER A 209 -12.72 21.99 -19.39
C SER A 209 -11.67 21.95 -18.27
N GLY A 210 -10.40 22.19 -18.60
CA GLY A 210 -9.31 22.29 -17.62
C GLY A 210 -8.87 20.95 -17.03
N CYS A 211 -9.02 19.84 -17.75
CA CYS A 211 -8.74 18.49 -17.27
C CYS A 211 -7.33 17.97 -17.62
N LEU A 212 -6.48 18.73 -18.32
CA LEU A 212 -5.17 18.25 -18.75
C LEU A 212 -4.30 17.64 -17.63
N PRO A 213 -4.20 18.24 -16.42
CA PRO A 213 -3.40 17.64 -15.34
C PRO A 213 -3.97 16.28 -14.86
N VAL A 214 -5.30 16.16 -14.73
CA VAL A 214 -5.95 14.92 -14.31
C VAL A 214 -5.93 13.87 -15.43
N ASP A 215 -6.02 14.29 -16.70
CA ASP A 215 -5.85 13.40 -17.84
C ASP A 215 -4.47 12.74 -17.82
N ALA A 216 -3.42 13.52 -17.54
CA ALA A 216 -2.06 12.98 -17.41
C ALA A 216 -1.95 11.96 -16.27
N ALA A 217 -2.59 12.22 -15.11
CA ALA A 217 -2.58 11.30 -13.99
C ALA A 217 -3.34 10.01 -14.29
N GLU A 218 -4.52 10.10 -14.90
CA GLU A 218 -5.34 8.93 -15.24
C GLU A 218 -4.68 8.09 -16.35
N GLU A 219 -4.10 8.71 -17.38
CA GLU A 219 -3.35 7.98 -18.41
C GLU A 219 -2.15 7.23 -17.84
N LEU A 220 -1.41 7.84 -16.90
CA LEU A 220 -0.33 7.15 -16.19
C LEU A 220 -0.87 5.95 -15.41
N ALA A 221 -2.00 6.07 -14.73
CA ALA A 221 -2.60 4.97 -13.97
C ALA A 221 -3.03 3.83 -14.90
N ARG A 222 -3.72 4.13 -16.01
CA ARG A 222 -4.17 3.16 -17.01
C ARG A 222 -2.99 2.42 -17.65
N LYS A 223 -2.01 3.18 -18.16
CA LYS A 223 -0.80 2.63 -18.79
C LYS A 223 -0.04 1.71 -17.83
N ARG A 224 0.22 2.18 -16.61
CA ARG A 224 0.95 1.39 -15.61
C ARG A 224 0.19 0.15 -15.16
N ALA A 225 -1.14 0.20 -15.07
CA ALA A 225 -1.95 -0.97 -14.77
C ALA A 225 -1.85 -2.02 -15.88
N CYS A 226 -1.98 -1.62 -17.16
CA CYS A 226 -1.81 -2.51 -18.30
C CYS A 226 -0.40 -3.12 -18.33
N GLU A 227 0.63 -2.32 -18.14
CA GLU A 227 2.02 -2.77 -18.14
C GLU A 227 2.33 -3.73 -16.99
N LEU A 228 1.88 -3.40 -15.76
CA LEU A 228 2.11 -4.20 -14.56
C LEU A 228 1.48 -5.59 -14.63
N PHE A 229 0.27 -5.68 -15.16
CA PHE A 229 -0.51 -6.93 -15.18
C PHE A 229 -0.53 -7.62 -16.54
N GLY A 230 0.01 -7.02 -17.60
CA GLY A 230 -0.04 -7.55 -18.96
C GLY A 230 -1.45 -7.56 -19.55
N ALA A 231 -2.27 -6.55 -19.25
CA ALA A 231 -3.64 -6.43 -19.73
C ALA A 231 -3.75 -5.57 -20.99
N ASP A 232 -4.72 -5.86 -21.86
CA ASP A 232 -4.96 -5.08 -23.07
C ASP A 232 -5.59 -3.72 -22.73
N HIS A 233 -6.48 -3.67 -21.74
CA HIS A 233 -7.17 -2.47 -21.28
C HIS A 233 -7.34 -2.43 -19.76
N ALA A 234 -7.29 -1.23 -19.19
CA ALA A 234 -7.53 -0.97 -17.78
C ALA A 234 -8.50 0.20 -17.58
N ASN A 235 -9.52 0.02 -16.75
CA ASN A 235 -10.33 1.10 -16.20
C ASN A 235 -9.97 1.30 -14.73
N VAL A 236 -9.46 2.48 -14.40
CA VAL A 236 -8.96 2.84 -13.05
C VAL A 236 -9.94 3.70 -12.24
N GLN A 237 -11.11 4.01 -12.81
CA GLN A 237 -12.11 4.86 -12.17
C GLN A 237 -12.97 4.17 -11.10
N PRO A 238 -13.17 2.83 -11.04
CA PRO A 238 -14.01 2.25 -10.01
C PRO A 238 -13.58 2.67 -8.59
N HIS A 239 -14.57 3.13 -7.78
CA HIS A 239 -14.34 3.67 -6.44
C HIS A 239 -13.93 2.58 -5.43
N CYS A 240 -14.35 1.34 -5.63
CA CYS A 240 -13.98 0.18 -4.80
C CYS A 240 -14.07 -1.13 -5.60
N GLY A 241 -13.68 -2.26 -4.99
CA GLY A 241 -13.78 -3.57 -5.62
C GLY A 241 -15.22 -3.97 -5.98
N SER A 242 -16.20 -3.63 -5.14
CA SER A 242 -17.61 -3.92 -5.44
C SER A 242 -18.11 -3.15 -6.67
N SER A 243 -17.71 -1.89 -6.85
CA SER A 243 -18.04 -1.14 -8.07
C SER A 243 -17.29 -1.67 -9.30
N ALA A 244 -16.07 -2.18 -9.14
CA ALA A 244 -15.37 -2.86 -10.23
C ALA A 244 -16.13 -4.12 -10.69
N ASN A 245 -16.59 -4.95 -9.74
CA ASN A 245 -17.43 -6.12 -10.06
C ASN A 245 -18.77 -5.72 -10.70
N MET A 246 -19.42 -4.69 -10.16
CA MET A 246 -20.67 -4.17 -10.72
C MET A 246 -20.50 -3.69 -12.16
N ALA A 247 -19.40 -3.03 -12.49
CA ALA A 247 -19.10 -2.57 -13.84
C ALA A 247 -19.03 -3.74 -14.83
N VAL A 248 -18.41 -4.86 -14.45
CA VAL A 248 -18.35 -6.06 -15.30
C VAL A 248 -19.76 -6.63 -15.52
N TYR A 249 -20.57 -6.73 -14.47
CA TYR A 249 -21.95 -7.23 -14.62
C TYR A 249 -22.79 -6.34 -15.53
N LEU A 250 -22.75 -5.02 -15.32
CA LEU A 250 -23.50 -4.06 -16.17
C LEU A 250 -23.02 -4.06 -17.63
N ALA A 251 -21.73 -4.32 -17.86
CA ALA A 251 -21.16 -4.39 -19.21
C ALA A 251 -21.56 -5.66 -19.98
N THR A 252 -21.95 -6.75 -19.29
CA THR A 252 -21.97 -8.08 -19.89
C THR A 252 -23.28 -8.85 -19.76
N ILE A 253 -24.06 -8.58 -18.70
CA ILE A 253 -25.25 -9.36 -18.36
C ILE A 253 -26.43 -8.45 -17.98
N LYS A 254 -27.63 -9.04 -17.95
CA LYS A 254 -28.89 -8.36 -17.58
C LYS A 254 -29.40 -8.89 -16.24
N PRO A 255 -30.22 -8.13 -15.50
CA PRO A 255 -30.92 -8.62 -14.34
C PRO A 255 -31.63 -9.96 -14.63
N GLY A 256 -31.46 -10.93 -13.76
CA GLY A 256 -31.98 -12.30 -13.91
C GLY A 256 -31.02 -13.29 -14.60
N ASP A 257 -29.97 -12.82 -15.27
CA ASP A 257 -28.96 -13.72 -15.84
C ASP A 257 -28.20 -14.47 -14.72
N THR A 258 -27.70 -15.66 -15.06
CA THR A 258 -27.07 -16.55 -14.09
C THR A 258 -25.57 -16.31 -13.95
N ILE A 259 -25.10 -16.19 -12.71
CA ILE A 259 -23.69 -16.15 -12.31
C ILE A 259 -23.39 -17.39 -11.50
N LEU A 260 -22.34 -18.14 -11.89
CA LEU A 260 -21.77 -19.23 -11.12
C LEU A 260 -20.57 -18.71 -10.34
N SER A 261 -20.62 -18.69 -9.02
CA SER A 261 -19.60 -18.08 -8.15
C SER A 261 -19.30 -18.89 -6.90
N LEU A 262 -18.10 -18.70 -6.30
CA LEU A 262 -17.77 -19.33 -5.02
C LEU A 262 -18.68 -18.81 -3.90
N SER A 263 -19.27 -19.76 -3.16
CA SER A 263 -20.15 -19.43 -2.03
C SER A 263 -19.45 -18.54 -0.99
N LEU A 264 -20.20 -17.61 -0.40
CA LEU A 264 -19.67 -16.66 0.59
C LEU A 264 -19.07 -17.36 1.82
N ASP A 265 -19.76 -18.41 2.32
CA ASP A 265 -19.32 -19.21 3.47
C ASP A 265 -18.12 -20.12 3.16
N GLN A 266 -17.78 -20.27 1.88
CA GLN A 266 -16.64 -21.05 1.39
C GLN A 266 -15.46 -20.16 0.99
N GLY A 267 -15.53 -18.88 1.28
CA GLY A 267 -14.47 -17.89 1.01
C GLY A 267 -14.75 -16.92 -0.13
N GLY A 268 -15.93 -16.91 -0.74
CA GLY A 268 -16.34 -15.90 -1.72
C GLY A 268 -16.41 -14.48 -1.12
N HIS A 269 -16.77 -13.50 -1.96
CA HIS A 269 -16.96 -12.11 -1.53
C HIS A 269 -18.45 -11.72 -1.59
N LEU A 270 -18.87 -10.72 -0.80
CA LEU A 270 -20.25 -10.24 -0.80
C LEU A 270 -20.76 -9.90 -2.20
N SER A 271 -19.94 -9.23 -3.02
CA SER A 271 -20.31 -8.86 -4.40
C SER A 271 -20.27 -10.01 -5.42
N HIS A 272 -20.01 -11.24 -4.96
CA HIS A 272 -20.07 -12.46 -5.79
C HIS A 272 -21.45 -13.13 -5.73
N GLY A 273 -22.47 -12.45 -5.19
CA GLY A 273 -23.84 -12.98 -5.21
C GLY A 273 -24.49 -13.13 -3.84
N SER A 274 -23.93 -12.51 -2.79
CA SER A 274 -24.61 -12.53 -1.48
C SER A 274 -26.01 -11.93 -1.58
N PRO A 275 -27.05 -12.55 -0.97
CA PRO A 275 -28.44 -12.08 -1.05
C PRO A 275 -28.66 -10.65 -0.51
N VAL A 276 -27.78 -10.19 0.39
CA VAL A 276 -27.84 -8.82 0.93
C VAL A 276 -27.13 -7.79 0.04
N ASN A 277 -26.35 -8.25 -0.94
CA ASN A 277 -25.61 -7.41 -1.87
C ASN A 277 -26.43 -7.17 -3.16
N PHE A 278 -26.09 -6.09 -3.91
CA PHE A 278 -26.74 -5.81 -5.20
C PHE A 278 -26.67 -7.02 -6.16
N SER A 279 -25.55 -7.76 -6.16
CA SER A 279 -25.34 -8.90 -7.04
C SER A 279 -26.35 -10.02 -6.81
N GLY A 280 -26.62 -10.39 -5.55
CA GLY A 280 -27.64 -11.40 -5.22
C GLY A 280 -29.08 -10.89 -5.34
N LYS A 281 -29.29 -9.57 -5.43
CA LYS A 281 -30.62 -8.97 -5.64
C LYS A 281 -31.00 -8.86 -7.11
N LEU A 282 -30.03 -8.71 -8.00
CA LEU A 282 -30.25 -8.45 -9.43
C LEU A 282 -30.10 -9.70 -10.29
N TYR A 283 -29.24 -10.65 -9.88
CA TYR A 283 -28.84 -11.79 -10.71
C TYR A 283 -29.24 -13.11 -10.06
N ASN A 284 -29.41 -14.14 -10.90
CA ASN A 284 -29.59 -15.51 -10.44
C ASN A 284 -28.23 -16.09 -10.06
N ILE A 285 -28.01 -16.36 -8.77
CA ILE A 285 -26.73 -16.83 -8.25
C ILE A 285 -26.79 -18.33 -8.02
N VAL A 286 -25.89 -19.05 -8.67
CA VAL A 286 -25.65 -20.47 -8.41
C VAL A 286 -24.29 -20.59 -7.72
N PRO A 287 -24.23 -20.98 -6.44
CA PRO A 287 -22.96 -21.13 -5.74
C PRO A 287 -22.26 -22.43 -6.11
N TYR A 288 -20.94 -22.38 -6.30
CA TYR A 288 -20.10 -23.58 -6.21
C TYR A 288 -19.36 -23.60 -4.87
N THR A 289 -18.90 -24.77 -4.47
CA THR A 289 -18.29 -25.02 -3.17
C THR A 289 -16.95 -25.72 -3.31
N VAL A 290 -16.16 -25.72 -2.24
CA VAL A 290 -14.97 -26.56 -2.14
C VAL A 290 -15.36 -28.01 -1.77
N ASP A 291 -14.49 -28.96 -2.03
CA ASP A 291 -14.67 -30.34 -1.59
C ASP A 291 -14.67 -30.45 -0.06
N ARG A 292 -15.58 -31.24 0.49
CA ARG A 292 -15.78 -31.37 1.96
C ARG A 292 -14.59 -31.96 2.70
N THR A 293 -13.82 -32.83 2.05
CA THR A 293 -12.72 -33.54 2.68
C THR A 293 -11.41 -32.77 2.59
N THR A 294 -11.13 -32.23 1.41
CA THR A 294 -9.87 -31.54 1.14
C THR A 294 -9.94 -30.04 1.41
N GLU A 295 -11.16 -29.49 1.49
CA GLU A 295 -11.44 -28.05 1.58
C GLU A 295 -10.78 -27.26 0.44
N ARG A 296 -10.61 -27.91 -0.72
CA ARG A 296 -10.05 -27.35 -1.95
C ARG A 296 -11.08 -27.37 -3.07
N LEU A 297 -10.89 -26.52 -4.05
CA LEU A 297 -11.75 -26.48 -5.23
C LEU A 297 -11.57 -27.76 -6.06
N ASP A 298 -12.69 -28.45 -6.31
CA ASP A 298 -12.77 -29.57 -7.25
C ASP A 298 -13.16 -29.03 -8.62
N TYR A 299 -12.19 -28.95 -9.53
CA TYR A 299 -12.39 -28.40 -10.87
C TYR A 299 -13.27 -29.29 -11.76
N ASP A 300 -13.29 -30.60 -11.52
CA ASP A 300 -14.15 -31.51 -12.30
C ASP A 300 -15.61 -31.41 -11.85
N ALA A 301 -15.84 -31.20 -10.56
CA ALA A 301 -17.18 -30.86 -10.05
C ALA A 301 -17.64 -29.49 -10.57
N LEU A 302 -16.75 -28.50 -10.59
CA LEU A 302 -17.04 -27.18 -11.15
C LEU A 302 -17.37 -27.25 -12.65
N GLU A 303 -16.66 -28.07 -13.43
CA GLU A 303 -16.95 -28.29 -14.85
C GLU A 303 -18.35 -28.90 -15.05
N ARG A 304 -18.67 -29.97 -14.33
CA ARG A 304 -20.00 -30.58 -14.42
C ARG A 304 -21.11 -29.59 -14.10
N GLN A 305 -20.92 -28.81 -13.03
CA GLN A 305 -21.89 -27.79 -12.63
C GLN A 305 -22.02 -26.67 -13.66
N ALA A 306 -20.91 -26.19 -14.24
CA ALA A 306 -20.92 -25.15 -15.26
C ALA A 306 -21.65 -25.60 -16.54
N LEU A 307 -21.45 -26.84 -16.97
CA LEU A 307 -22.11 -27.42 -18.15
C LEU A 307 -23.62 -27.62 -17.92
N GLU A 308 -24.04 -27.96 -16.71
CA GLU A 308 -25.45 -28.10 -16.32
C GLU A 308 -26.15 -26.74 -16.22
N VAL A 309 -25.52 -25.78 -15.51
CA VAL A 309 -26.12 -24.47 -15.20
C VAL A 309 -26.08 -23.52 -16.40
N LYS A 310 -25.07 -23.63 -17.27
CA LYS A 310 -24.79 -22.75 -18.41
C LYS A 310 -24.86 -21.25 -18.01
N PRO A 311 -24.01 -20.83 -17.04
CA PRO A 311 -24.03 -19.47 -16.55
C PRO A 311 -23.61 -18.50 -17.64
N LYS A 312 -23.99 -17.22 -17.51
CA LYS A 312 -23.43 -16.14 -18.35
C LYS A 312 -22.01 -15.77 -17.91
N ILE A 313 -21.77 -15.83 -16.60
CA ILE A 313 -20.46 -15.55 -15.99
C ILE A 313 -20.11 -16.70 -15.06
N LEU A 314 -18.89 -17.25 -15.20
CA LEU A 314 -18.22 -17.99 -14.13
C LEU A 314 -17.26 -17.02 -13.45
N LEU A 315 -17.56 -16.73 -12.18
CA LEU A 315 -16.76 -15.82 -11.35
C LEU A 315 -15.88 -16.60 -10.40
N SER A 316 -14.58 -16.43 -10.55
CA SER A 316 -13.55 -16.98 -9.68
C SER A 316 -12.88 -15.88 -8.84
N GLY A 317 -12.12 -16.29 -7.83
CA GLY A 317 -11.50 -15.39 -6.86
C GLY A 317 -12.16 -15.48 -5.49
N ALA A 318 -11.41 -15.14 -4.46
CA ALA A 318 -11.85 -15.38 -3.09
C ALA A 318 -11.27 -14.36 -2.10
N SER A 319 -12.03 -14.14 -1.02
CA SER A 319 -11.61 -13.32 0.13
C SER A 319 -10.98 -14.16 1.24
N ALA A 320 -11.26 -15.48 1.30
CA ALA A 320 -10.84 -16.35 2.36
C ALA A 320 -10.52 -17.79 1.87
N TYR A 321 -9.85 -17.89 0.73
CA TYR A 321 -9.38 -19.17 0.20
C TYR A 321 -7.85 -19.20 0.21
N PRO A 322 -7.22 -20.10 0.99
CA PRO A 322 -5.77 -20.06 1.22
C PRO A 322 -4.95 -20.78 0.14
N ARG A 323 -5.56 -21.36 -0.87
CA ARG A 323 -4.88 -22.15 -1.90
C ARG A 323 -4.79 -21.40 -3.23
N ALA A 324 -3.83 -21.79 -4.05
CA ALA A 324 -3.71 -21.30 -5.41
C ALA A 324 -4.91 -21.75 -6.26
N LEU A 325 -5.33 -20.91 -7.20
CA LEU A 325 -6.37 -21.19 -8.19
C LEU A 325 -5.71 -21.51 -9.53
N ASP A 326 -6.19 -22.57 -10.20
CA ASP A 326 -5.78 -22.93 -11.56
C ASP A 326 -6.63 -22.17 -12.59
N PHE A 327 -6.15 -20.99 -12.98
CA PHE A 327 -6.88 -20.12 -13.91
C PHE A 327 -6.94 -20.70 -15.32
N LYS A 328 -5.96 -21.51 -15.73
CA LYS A 328 -5.98 -22.21 -17.00
C LYS A 328 -7.12 -23.23 -17.05
N ARG A 329 -7.27 -24.02 -16.01
CA ARG A 329 -8.35 -25.01 -15.89
C ARG A 329 -9.72 -24.33 -15.86
N ILE A 330 -9.84 -23.19 -15.15
CA ILE A 330 -11.08 -22.41 -15.13
C ILE A 330 -11.41 -21.87 -16.54
N ARG A 331 -10.42 -21.42 -17.31
CA ARG A 331 -10.63 -21.00 -18.71
C ARG A 331 -11.18 -22.14 -19.58
N GLU A 332 -10.59 -23.34 -19.46
CA GLU A 332 -11.06 -24.51 -20.20
C GLU A 332 -12.53 -24.85 -19.85
N ILE A 333 -12.92 -24.72 -18.58
CA ILE A 333 -14.30 -24.90 -18.14
C ILE A 333 -15.23 -23.85 -18.77
N CYS A 334 -14.81 -22.57 -18.75
CA CYS A 334 -15.60 -21.49 -19.35
C CYS A 334 -15.76 -21.65 -20.86
N ASP A 335 -14.72 -22.11 -21.56
CA ASP A 335 -14.79 -22.35 -23.00
C ASP A 335 -15.79 -23.45 -23.34
N LYS A 336 -15.81 -24.55 -22.56
CA LYS A 336 -16.78 -25.64 -22.71
C LYS A 336 -18.22 -25.23 -22.37
N ALA A 337 -18.37 -24.39 -21.35
CA ALA A 337 -19.68 -23.89 -20.91
C ALA A 337 -20.16 -22.66 -21.71
N GLU A 338 -19.35 -22.15 -22.64
CA GLU A 338 -19.61 -20.95 -23.47
C GLU A 338 -19.95 -19.72 -22.61
N CYS A 339 -19.23 -19.52 -21.49
CA CYS A 339 -19.47 -18.42 -20.56
C CYS A 339 -18.28 -17.47 -20.42
N ILE A 340 -18.55 -16.27 -19.93
CA ILE A 340 -17.53 -15.27 -19.63
C ILE A 340 -16.75 -15.71 -18.39
N MET A 341 -15.42 -15.70 -18.48
CA MET A 341 -14.55 -15.88 -17.32
C MET A 341 -14.25 -14.54 -16.66
N MET A 342 -14.70 -14.36 -15.44
CA MET A 342 -14.39 -13.21 -14.61
C MET A 342 -13.59 -13.66 -13.39
N VAL A 343 -12.51 -12.94 -13.07
CA VAL A 343 -11.69 -13.21 -11.88
C VAL A 343 -11.57 -11.97 -10.99
N ASP A 344 -12.00 -12.06 -9.75
CA ASP A 344 -11.72 -11.07 -8.72
C ASP A 344 -10.42 -11.44 -8.00
N MET A 345 -9.32 -10.79 -8.40
CA MET A 345 -8.00 -11.03 -7.82
C MET A 345 -7.67 -10.11 -6.63
N ALA A 346 -8.64 -9.40 -6.07
CA ALA A 346 -8.41 -8.34 -5.08
C ALA A 346 -7.49 -8.76 -3.92
N HIS A 347 -7.64 -9.98 -3.41
CA HIS A 347 -6.82 -10.47 -2.31
C HIS A 347 -5.38 -10.82 -2.73
N ILE A 348 -5.19 -11.28 -3.94
CA ILE A 348 -3.89 -11.76 -4.44
C ILE A 348 -3.21 -10.78 -5.42
N ALA A 349 -3.81 -9.62 -5.69
CA ALA A 349 -3.33 -8.69 -6.72
C ALA A 349 -1.85 -8.29 -6.55
N GLY A 350 -1.38 -8.05 -5.33
CA GLY A 350 0.02 -7.80 -5.07
C GLY A 350 0.92 -9.01 -5.31
N LEU A 351 0.43 -10.22 -5.01
CA LEU A 351 1.18 -11.45 -5.28
C LEU A 351 1.28 -11.72 -6.79
N VAL A 352 0.22 -11.43 -7.55
CA VAL A 352 0.21 -11.50 -9.01
C VAL A 352 1.18 -10.48 -9.60
N ALA A 353 1.10 -9.22 -9.16
CA ALA A 353 2.00 -8.16 -9.63
C ALA A 353 3.48 -8.47 -9.37
N GLY A 354 3.79 -9.10 -8.23
CA GLY A 354 5.15 -9.52 -7.86
C GLY A 354 5.55 -10.91 -8.34
N GLY A 355 4.69 -11.63 -9.09
CA GLY A 355 5.00 -12.96 -9.62
C GLY A 355 5.02 -14.09 -8.59
N ALA A 356 4.49 -13.86 -7.38
CA ALA A 356 4.38 -14.88 -6.33
C ALA A 356 3.07 -15.70 -6.39
N HIS A 357 2.18 -15.37 -7.31
CA HIS A 357 0.97 -16.11 -7.66
C HIS A 357 0.75 -16.02 -9.17
N GLU A 358 0.20 -17.08 -9.78
CA GLU A 358 -0.15 -17.08 -11.20
C GLU A 358 -1.13 -15.94 -11.52
N SER A 359 -0.95 -15.32 -12.69
CA SER A 359 -1.82 -14.24 -13.15
C SER A 359 -3.07 -14.78 -13.84
N PRO A 360 -4.28 -14.29 -13.49
CA PRO A 360 -5.50 -14.62 -14.21
C PRO A 360 -5.62 -13.89 -15.57
N VAL A 361 -4.86 -12.81 -15.79
CA VAL A 361 -5.03 -11.89 -16.92
C VAL A 361 -4.88 -12.56 -18.29
N PRO A 362 -3.97 -13.54 -18.51
CA PRO A 362 -3.89 -14.24 -19.79
C PRO A 362 -5.15 -15.03 -20.13
N TYR A 363 -5.86 -15.52 -19.13
CA TYR A 363 -6.98 -16.47 -19.28
C TYR A 363 -8.35 -15.81 -19.19
N ALA A 364 -8.53 -14.82 -18.34
CA ALA A 364 -9.83 -14.22 -18.07
C ALA A 364 -10.26 -13.20 -19.12
N ASP A 365 -11.57 -13.08 -19.35
CA ASP A 365 -12.17 -11.99 -20.13
C ASP A 365 -12.10 -10.68 -19.32
N PHE A 366 -12.32 -10.77 -18.00
CA PHE A 366 -12.27 -9.67 -17.03
C PHE A 366 -11.52 -10.07 -15.78
N VAL A 367 -10.68 -9.16 -15.30
CA VAL A 367 -10.04 -9.27 -14.00
C VAL A 367 -10.35 -8.02 -13.20
N THR A 368 -10.98 -8.18 -12.05
CA THR A 368 -11.25 -7.08 -11.13
C THR A 368 -10.32 -7.13 -9.93
N SER A 369 -10.09 -5.99 -9.32
CA SER A 369 -9.28 -5.90 -8.11
C SER A 369 -9.67 -4.71 -7.24
N THR A 370 -9.26 -4.78 -5.98
CA THR A 370 -9.02 -3.60 -5.14
C THR A 370 -7.55 -3.20 -5.24
N THR A 371 -7.23 -1.96 -4.89
CA THR A 371 -5.84 -1.47 -4.92
C THR A 371 -5.15 -1.43 -3.55
N HIS A 372 -5.89 -1.69 -2.44
CA HIS A 372 -5.44 -1.42 -1.06
C HIS A 372 -5.11 -2.66 -0.20
N LYS A 373 -5.21 -3.90 -0.73
CA LYS A 373 -4.91 -5.14 0.01
C LYS A 373 -3.43 -5.52 -0.17
N THR A 374 -3.13 -6.70 -0.69
CA THR A 374 -1.73 -7.08 -0.99
C THR A 374 -1.05 -6.10 -1.93
N LEU A 375 -1.81 -5.39 -2.78
CA LEU A 375 -1.28 -4.38 -3.71
C LEU A 375 -0.81 -3.07 -3.03
N ARG A 376 -1.09 -2.84 -1.75
CA ARG A 376 -0.56 -1.70 -0.95
C ARG A 376 -0.87 -0.29 -1.43
N GLY A 377 -1.83 -0.12 -2.33
CA GLY A 377 -2.23 1.18 -2.89
C GLY A 377 -3.31 1.90 -2.07
N PRO A 378 -3.92 2.93 -2.65
CA PRO A 378 -5.06 3.62 -2.04
C PRO A 378 -6.30 2.74 -2.06
N ARG A 379 -7.31 3.06 -1.23
CA ARG A 379 -8.62 2.42 -1.34
C ARG A 379 -9.26 2.78 -2.67
N GLY A 380 -9.52 1.77 -3.50
CA GLY A 380 -10.09 1.93 -4.83
C GLY A 380 -10.30 0.58 -5.50
N GLY A 381 -10.89 0.61 -6.69
CA GLY A 381 -11.11 -0.53 -7.57
C GLY A 381 -10.32 -0.42 -8.87
N LEU A 382 -10.24 -1.53 -9.59
CA LEU A 382 -9.58 -1.67 -10.89
C LEU A 382 -10.32 -2.73 -11.70
N VAL A 383 -10.53 -2.48 -12.99
CA VAL A 383 -10.95 -3.48 -13.96
C VAL A 383 -9.90 -3.59 -15.05
N LEU A 384 -9.45 -4.81 -15.31
CA LEU A 384 -8.63 -5.17 -16.45
C LEU A 384 -9.48 -6.05 -17.38
N CYS A 385 -9.37 -5.89 -18.68
CA CYS A 385 -10.11 -6.73 -19.61
C CYS A 385 -9.39 -6.90 -20.95
N LYS A 386 -9.88 -7.83 -21.75
CA LYS A 386 -9.48 -7.96 -23.15
C LYS A 386 -9.98 -6.77 -23.97
N GLU A 387 -9.23 -6.36 -25.00
CA GLU A 387 -9.53 -5.19 -25.83
C GLU A 387 -10.97 -5.16 -26.36
N LYS A 388 -11.52 -6.31 -26.75
CA LYS A 388 -12.91 -6.43 -27.23
C LYS A 388 -13.95 -5.89 -26.23
N TRP A 389 -13.62 -5.81 -24.94
CA TRP A 389 -14.50 -5.36 -23.87
C TRP A 389 -14.25 -3.93 -23.38
N ALA A 390 -13.18 -3.28 -23.86
CA ALA A 390 -12.74 -1.96 -23.38
C ALA A 390 -13.86 -0.93 -23.39
N LYS A 391 -14.55 -0.76 -24.54
CA LYS A 391 -15.64 0.21 -24.70
C LYS A 391 -16.83 -0.11 -23.79
N ALA A 392 -17.16 -1.39 -23.61
CA ALA A 392 -18.29 -1.79 -22.77
C ALA A 392 -18.02 -1.50 -21.29
N ILE A 393 -16.81 -1.79 -20.81
CA ILE A 393 -16.39 -1.48 -19.43
C ILE A 393 -16.36 0.02 -19.18
N ASP A 394 -15.74 0.79 -20.08
CA ASP A 394 -15.67 2.24 -19.92
C ASP A 394 -17.09 2.86 -19.86
N SER A 395 -17.98 2.41 -20.74
CA SER A 395 -19.39 2.86 -20.72
C SER A 395 -20.15 2.41 -19.48
N ALA A 396 -19.87 1.22 -18.95
CA ALA A 396 -20.52 0.72 -17.73
C ALA A 396 -20.06 1.47 -16.47
N VAL A 397 -18.78 1.88 -16.43
CA VAL A 397 -18.27 2.73 -15.34
C VAL A 397 -18.80 4.14 -15.47
N PHE A 398 -18.55 4.81 -16.58
CA PHE A 398 -19.08 6.15 -16.85
C PHE A 398 -19.68 6.21 -18.26
N PRO A 399 -20.94 6.63 -18.39
CA PRO A 399 -21.87 7.14 -17.36
C PRO A 399 -22.73 6.06 -16.69
N GLY A 400 -22.47 4.76 -16.90
CA GLY A 400 -23.39 3.69 -16.52
C GLY A 400 -23.65 3.58 -15.01
N MET A 401 -22.63 3.79 -14.18
CA MET A 401 -22.69 3.50 -12.75
C MET A 401 -22.13 4.63 -11.88
N GLN A 402 -21.14 5.37 -12.36
CA GLN A 402 -20.46 6.46 -11.66
C GLN A 402 -20.58 7.77 -12.41
N GLY A 403 -20.42 8.91 -11.70
CA GLY A 403 -20.22 10.24 -12.21
C GLY A 403 -18.73 10.62 -12.20
N GLY A 404 -18.39 11.76 -11.55
CA GLY A 404 -17.03 12.25 -11.48
C GLY A 404 -16.06 11.26 -10.82
N PRO A 405 -14.93 10.93 -11.46
CA PRO A 405 -13.91 10.07 -10.88
C PRO A 405 -13.16 10.76 -9.73
N LEU A 406 -12.58 9.96 -8.84
CA LEU A 406 -11.75 10.43 -7.73
C LEU A 406 -10.30 10.58 -8.22
N GLU A 407 -9.98 11.70 -8.85
CA GLU A 407 -8.71 11.90 -9.55
C GLU A 407 -7.47 11.85 -8.63
N ASN A 408 -7.61 12.30 -7.39
CA ASN A 408 -6.58 12.13 -6.36
C ASN A 408 -6.32 10.66 -6.04
N ILE A 409 -7.35 9.83 -6.00
CA ILE A 409 -7.22 8.38 -5.78
C ILE A 409 -6.64 7.70 -7.02
N ILE A 410 -7.00 8.15 -8.22
CA ILE A 410 -6.42 7.66 -9.47
C ILE A 410 -4.93 7.98 -9.54
N ALA A 411 -4.52 9.20 -9.18
CA ALA A 411 -3.12 9.57 -9.05
C ALA A 411 -2.38 8.67 -8.04
N ALA A 412 -3.00 8.38 -6.89
CA ALA A 412 -2.43 7.47 -5.90
C ALA A 412 -2.33 6.02 -6.42
N LYS A 413 -3.26 5.55 -7.26
CA LYS A 413 -3.15 4.27 -7.99
C LYS A 413 -1.95 4.29 -8.94
N ALA A 414 -1.74 5.39 -9.69
CA ALA A 414 -0.59 5.54 -10.57
C ALA A 414 0.74 5.45 -9.84
N VAL A 415 0.84 6.04 -8.64
CA VAL A 415 2.01 5.93 -7.75
C VAL A 415 2.20 4.48 -7.31
N CYS A 416 1.15 3.84 -6.80
CA CYS A 416 1.18 2.44 -6.37
C CYS A 416 1.68 1.51 -7.49
N PHE A 417 1.15 1.62 -8.69
CA PHE A 417 1.57 0.79 -9.81
C PHE A 417 3.04 1.04 -10.19
N ARG A 418 3.51 2.30 -10.10
CA ARG A 418 4.93 2.60 -10.30
C ARG A 418 5.83 1.94 -9.27
N GLU A 419 5.42 1.91 -8.00
CA GLU A 419 6.15 1.19 -6.95
C GLU A 419 6.23 -0.31 -7.26
N TRP A 420 5.12 -0.93 -7.70
CA TRP A 420 5.10 -2.36 -8.04
C TRP A 420 5.93 -2.74 -9.27
N MET A 421 6.27 -1.79 -10.13
CA MET A 421 7.19 -2.01 -11.25
C MET A 421 8.66 -2.06 -10.82
N GLN A 422 8.98 -1.78 -9.54
CA GLN A 422 10.35 -1.86 -9.02
C GLN A 422 10.72 -3.31 -8.67
N PRO A 423 11.99 -3.71 -8.87
CA PRO A 423 12.44 -5.09 -8.61
C PRO A 423 12.17 -5.58 -7.19
N GLU A 424 12.28 -4.70 -6.20
CA GLU A 424 12.12 -5.01 -4.77
C GLU A 424 10.73 -5.53 -4.42
N MET A 425 9.73 -5.21 -5.24
CA MET A 425 8.36 -5.66 -5.00
C MET A 425 8.15 -7.14 -5.32
N LYS A 426 9.00 -7.74 -6.15
CA LYS A 426 9.03 -9.20 -6.37
C LYS A 426 9.48 -9.91 -5.09
N ASP A 427 10.54 -9.41 -4.47
CA ASP A 427 11.04 -9.95 -3.20
C ASP A 427 10.01 -9.78 -2.09
N TYR A 428 9.35 -8.62 -2.03
CA TYR A 428 8.24 -8.38 -1.09
C TYR A 428 7.12 -9.39 -1.27
N ALA A 429 6.63 -9.61 -2.48
CA ALA A 429 5.54 -10.57 -2.75
C ALA A 429 5.92 -12.00 -2.35
N ALA A 430 7.14 -12.43 -2.69
CA ALA A 430 7.66 -13.74 -2.28
C ALA A 430 7.78 -13.84 -0.75
N GLN A 431 8.23 -12.77 -0.07
CA GLN A 431 8.35 -12.74 1.39
C GLN A 431 7.00 -12.81 2.09
N VAL A 432 5.94 -12.20 1.55
CA VAL A 432 4.57 -12.32 2.09
C VAL A 432 4.14 -13.78 2.17
N VAL A 433 4.37 -14.56 1.10
CA VAL A 433 4.03 -15.98 1.06
C VAL A 433 4.88 -16.81 2.01
N LYS A 434 6.20 -16.54 2.09
CA LYS A 434 7.11 -17.22 3.04
C LYS A 434 6.67 -16.97 4.48
N ASN A 435 6.39 -15.74 4.84
CA ASN A 435 5.90 -15.37 6.17
C ASN A 435 4.58 -16.08 6.49
N CYS A 436 3.66 -16.16 5.53
CA CYS A 436 2.38 -16.82 5.72
C CYS A 436 2.55 -18.32 5.99
N LYS A 437 3.40 -18.99 5.22
CA LYS A 437 3.73 -20.41 5.44
C LYS A 437 4.40 -20.65 6.80
N ALA A 438 5.35 -19.80 7.20
CA ALA A 438 6.04 -19.93 8.48
C ALA A 438 5.08 -19.73 9.67
N MET A 439 4.23 -18.72 9.62
CA MET A 439 3.22 -18.46 10.66
C MET A 439 2.18 -19.58 10.72
N CYS A 440 1.64 -20.00 9.57
CA CYS A 440 0.69 -21.10 9.46
C CYS A 440 1.26 -22.40 10.08
N LYS A 441 2.50 -22.73 9.74
CA LYS A 441 3.18 -23.91 10.30
C LYS A 441 3.35 -23.80 11.82
N ALA A 442 3.74 -22.65 12.34
CA ALA A 442 3.92 -22.44 13.78
C ALA A 442 2.61 -22.62 14.57
N VAL A 443 1.47 -22.21 14.01
CA VAL A 443 0.13 -22.45 14.57
C VAL A 443 -0.25 -23.93 14.48
N GLN A 444 0.01 -24.56 13.34
CA GLN A 444 -0.30 -25.97 13.10
C GLN A 444 0.53 -26.90 14.00
N ASP A 445 1.83 -26.65 14.18
CA ASP A 445 2.73 -27.43 15.02
C ASP A 445 2.30 -27.44 16.51
N ARG A 446 1.44 -26.48 16.91
CA ARG A 446 0.84 -26.42 18.25
C ARG A 446 -0.55 -27.04 18.33
N GLY A 447 -0.93 -27.82 17.33
CA GLY A 447 -2.13 -28.63 17.31
C GLY A 447 -3.39 -27.93 16.84
N TRP A 448 -3.29 -26.74 16.25
CA TRP A 448 -4.44 -26.03 15.67
C TRP A 448 -4.75 -26.55 14.27
N ARG A 449 -6.02 -26.84 13.99
CA ARG A 449 -6.48 -27.25 12.67
C ARG A 449 -6.43 -26.07 11.70
N ILE A 450 -5.73 -26.25 10.60
CA ILE A 450 -5.67 -25.29 9.50
C ILE A 450 -6.58 -25.76 8.37
N VAL A 451 -7.48 -24.90 7.92
CA VAL A 451 -8.37 -25.16 6.79
C VAL A 451 -7.56 -25.50 5.55
N SER A 452 -7.94 -26.55 4.82
CA SER A 452 -7.24 -27.12 3.67
C SER A 452 -5.79 -27.56 3.94
N GLY A 453 -5.38 -27.66 5.20
CA GLY A 453 -4.07 -28.18 5.62
C GLY A 453 -2.89 -27.22 5.37
N GLY A 454 -3.11 -25.92 5.11
CA GLY A 454 -2.01 -24.95 4.90
C GLY A 454 -2.37 -23.78 3.99
N THR A 455 -1.35 -23.10 3.44
CA THR A 455 -1.52 -21.94 2.58
C THR A 455 -0.52 -21.90 1.41
N ASP A 456 -0.96 -21.36 0.28
CA ASP A 456 -0.15 -21.09 -0.91
C ASP A 456 -0.01 -19.59 -1.19
N ASN A 457 -0.70 -18.73 -0.40
CA ASN A 457 -0.74 -17.28 -0.62
C ASN A 457 -0.46 -16.48 0.67
N HIS A 458 -1.09 -15.32 0.86
CA HIS A 458 -0.85 -14.36 1.95
C HIS A 458 -1.73 -14.58 3.19
N LEU A 459 -2.63 -15.56 3.18
CA LEU A 459 -3.56 -15.81 4.27
C LEU A 459 -3.73 -17.31 4.58
N PHE A 460 -4.19 -17.61 5.79
CA PHE A 460 -4.68 -18.92 6.19
C PHE A 460 -5.85 -18.78 7.15
N LEU A 461 -6.60 -19.88 7.31
CA LEU A 461 -7.74 -19.95 8.22
C LEU A 461 -7.46 -20.98 9.31
N VAL A 462 -7.74 -20.61 10.55
CA VAL A 462 -7.65 -21.51 11.72
C VAL A 462 -9.06 -21.89 12.15
N ASP A 463 -9.34 -23.18 12.21
CA ASP A 463 -10.56 -23.70 12.81
C ASP A 463 -10.44 -23.74 14.33
N VAL A 464 -10.91 -22.69 14.99
CA VAL A 464 -10.84 -22.58 16.45
C VAL A 464 -11.98 -23.34 17.13
N LYS A 465 -13.14 -23.47 16.46
CA LYS A 465 -14.30 -24.20 16.99
C LYS A 465 -14.06 -25.70 17.00
N GLY A 466 -13.64 -26.26 15.86
CA GLY A 466 -13.36 -27.70 15.75
C GLY A 466 -12.19 -28.15 16.63
N THR A 467 -11.21 -27.26 16.87
CA THR A 467 -10.03 -27.59 17.67
C THR A 467 -10.28 -27.48 19.18
N LYS A 468 -10.94 -26.42 19.65
CA LYS A 468 -11.08 -26.11 21.10
C LYS A 468 -12.50 -25.71 21.52
N GLY A 469 -13.47 -25.74 20.64
CA GLY A 469 -14.86 -25.36 20.95
C GLY A 469 -15.10 -23.86 21.11
N ILE A 470 -14.10 -22.98 20.87
CA ILE A 470 -14.21 -21.54 20.97
C ILE A 470 -14.73 -20.93 19.65
N THR A 471 -15.47 -19.82 19.71
CA THR A 471 -15.94 -19.17 18.49
C THR A 471 -14.84 -18.27 17.88
N GLY A 472 -14.91 -18.06 16.57
CA GLY A 472 -14.01 -17.11 15.91
C GLY A 472 -14.12 -15.68 16.48
N LYS A 473 -15.33 -15.29 16.95
CA LYS A 473 -15.56 -14.01 17.61
C LYS A 473 -14.75 -13.90 18.91
N ASP A 474 -14.82 -14.90 19.77
CA ASP A 474 -14.16 -14.87 21.06
C ASP A 474 -12.63 -14.99 20.91
N ALA A 475 -12.19 -15.83 19.95
CA ALA A 475 -10.78 -15.93 19.58
C ALA A 475 -10.21 -14.59 19.06
N ALA A 476 -10.91 -13.91 18.17
CA ALA A 476 -10.48 -12.60 17.66
C ALA A 476 -10.43 -11.55 18.77
N ALA A 477 -11.39 -11.53 19.70
CA ALA A 477 -11.39 -10.60 20.83
C ALA A 477 -10.22 -10.84 21.80
N ALA A 478 -9.86 -12.11 22.07
CA ALA A 478 -8.72 -12.44 22.93
C ALA A 478 -7.38 -12.04 22.31
N LEU A 479 -7.24 -12.22 20.97
CA LEU A 479 -6.06 -11.79 20.23
C LEU A 479 -5.93 -10.26 20.18
N ASP A 480 -7.04 -9.54 19.96
CA ASP A 480 -7.09 -8.08 19.97
C ASP A 480 -6.66 -7.50 21.32
N ALA A 481 -7.14 -8.09 22.44
CA ALA A 481 -6.70 -7.73 23.79
C ALA A 481 -5.19 -7.87 23.98
N ALA A 482 -4.56 -8.80 23.25
CA ALA A 482 -3.12 -9.03 23.25
C ALA A 482 -2.35 -8.21 22.19
N GLY A 483 -3.01 -7.29 21.48
CA GLY A 483 -2.40 -6.45 20.45
C GLY A 483 -2.07 -7.21 19.16
N ILE A 484 -2.79 -8.31 18.87
CA ILE A 484 -2.73 -9.06 17.62
C ILE A 484 -4.08 -8.99 16.94
N VAL A 485 -4.18 -8.24 15.84
CA VAL A 485 -5.43 -7.91 15.18
C VAL A 485 -5.71 -8.91 14.05
N VAL A 486 -6.79 -9.68 14.17
CA VAL A 486 -7.30 -10.63 13.17
C VAL A 486 -8.79 -10.42 12.97
N ASN A 487 -9.40 -11.10 11.99
CA ASN A 487 -10.86 -11.13 11.90
C ASN A 487 -11.43 -12.55 12.13
N LYS A 488 -12.60 -12.63 12.78
CA LYS A 488 -13.40 -13.84 12.73
C LYS A 488 -13.78 -14.15 11.28
N ASN A 489 -13.84 -15.41 10.94
CA ASN A 489 -14.17 -15.87 9.58
C ASN A 489 -14.92 -17.19 9.60
N THR A 490 -15.91 -17.33 8.73
CA THR A 490 -16.49 -18.63 8.45
C THR A 490 -15.45 -19.57 7.85
N ILE A 491 -15.55 -20.84 8.15
CA ILE A 491 -14.77 -21.90 7.50
C ILE A 491 -15.67 -22.68 6.55
N PRO A 492 -15.13 -23.45 5.60
CA PRO A 492 -15.96 -24.27 4.72
C PRO A 492 -16.95 -25.14 5.52
N TYR A 493 -18.22 -25.10 5.11
CA TYR A 493 -19.31 -25.83 5.77
C TYR A 493 -19.52 -25.47 7.25
N ASP A 494 -19.28 -24.21 7.59
CA ASP A 494 -19.43 -23.67 8.94
C ASP A 494 -20.84 -23.93 9.50
N THR A 495 -20.90 -24.40 10.75
CA THR A 495 -22.15 -24.63 11.47
C THR A 495 -22.55 -23.46 12.37
N GLU A 496 -21.65 -22.50 12.56
CA GLU A 496 -21.92 -21.29 13.33
C GLU A 496 -22.51 -20.17 12.46
N SER A 497 -23.23 -19.27 13.08
CA SER A 497 -23.74 -18.08 12.38
C SER A 497 -22.59 -17.18 11.92
N PRO A 498 -22.78 -16.37 10.86
CA PRO A 498 -21.78 -15.39 10.40
C PRO A 498 -21.37 -14.35 11.47
N PHE A 499 -22.18 -14.17 12.51
CA PHE A 499 -21.88 -13.27 13.63
C PHE A 499 -20.89 -13.86 14.64
N LYS A 500 -20.77 -15.21 14.70
CA LYS A 500 -19.86 -15.93 15.60
C LYS A 500 -18.68 -16.51 14.86
N CYS A 501 -18.91 -17.21 13.74
CA CYS A 501 -17.96 -17.96 12.94
C CYS A 501 -17.23 -19.06 13.73
N SER A 502 -16.78 -20.10 13.04
CA SER A 502 -15.98 -21.18 13.62
C SER A 502 -14.47 -20.96 13.51
N GLY A 503 -14.04 -19.99 12.73
CA GLY A 503 -12.64 -19.72 12.46
C GLY A 503 -12.20 -18.26 12.61
N ILE A 504 -10.89 -18.09 12.51
CA ILE A 504 -10.25 -16.79 12.32
C ILE A 504 -9.44 -16.80 11.02
N ARG A 505 -9.35 -15.64 10.36
CA ARG A 505 -8.50 -15.43 9.17
C ARG A 505 -7.28 -14.62 9.56
N VAL A 506 -6.11 -15.09 9.14
CA VAL A 506 -4.80 -14.51 9.45
C VAL A 506 -4.07 -14.22 8.15
N GLY A 507 -3.51 -13.03 7.99
CA GLY A 507 -2.77 -12.59 6.82
C GLY A 507 -1.44 -11.93 7.19
N THR A 508 -0.47 -11.95 6.28
CA THR A 508 0.91 -11.52 6.56
C THR A 508 1.39 -10.32 5.75
N ALA A 509 0.56 -9.72 4.90
CA ALA A 509 0.97 -8.60 4.06
C ALA A 509 1.47 -7.40 4.87
N SER A 510 0.73 -6.99 5.92
CA SER A 510 1.07 -5.84 6.76
C SER A 510 2.39 -6.00 7.51
N ILE A 511 2.64 -7.16 8.13
CA ILE A 511 3.89 -7.42 8.85
C ILE A 511 5.10 -7.50 7.91
N THR A 512 4.90 -8.00 6.68
CA THR A 512 5.94 -8.03 5.66
C THR A 512 6.29 -6.61 5.19
N THR A 513 5.30 -5.72 5.08
CA THR A 513 5.52 -4.29 4.79
C THR A 513 6.39 -3.62 5.84
N ARG A 514 6.33 -4.05 7.08
CA ARG A 514 7.19 -3.58 8.18
C ARG A 514 8.60 -4.17 8.15
N GLY A 515 8.89 -5.12 7.24
CA GLY A 515 10.20 -5.78 7.12
C GLY A 515 10.37 -7.03 7.97
N MET A 516 9.31 -7.54 8.61
CA MET A 516 9.34 -8.82 9.33
C MET A 516 9.50 -9.97 8.35
N LYS A 517 10.22 -11.03 8.78
CA LYS A 517 10.50 -12.23 7.99
C LYS A 517 9.98 -13.48 8.69
N GLU A 518 10.38 -14.66 8.21
CA GLU A 518 9.86 -15.95 8.67
C GLU A 518 10.05 -16.18 10.18
N ALA A 519 11.15 -15.70 10.76
CA ALA A 519 11.42 -15.86 12.18
C ALA A 519 10.40 -15.09 13.04
N GLU A 520 10.13 -13.83 12.69
CA GLU A 520 9.13 -13.01 13.38
C GLU A 520 7.73 -13.56 13.12
N ALA A 521 7.44 -14.01 11.88
CA ALA A 521 6.15 -14.60 11.53
C ALA A 521 5.88 -15.89 12.34
N ALA A 522 6.87 -16.77 12.48
CA ALA A 522 6.75 -17.97 13.30
C ALA A 522 6.59 -17.66 14.79
N LEU A 523 7.31 -16.65 15.29
CA LEU A 523 7.17 -16.17 16.68
C LEU A 523 5.75 -15.67 16.96
N ILE A 524 5.19 -14.86 16.06
CA ILE A 524 3.82 -14.35 16.15
C ILE A 524 2.81 -15.51 16.09
N GLY A 525 3.02 -16.49 15.19
CA GLY A 525 2.21 -17.70 15.11
C GLY A 525 2.20 -18.47 16.43
N GLY A 526 3.34 -18.52 17.11
CA GLY A 526 3.45 -19.05 18.45
C GLY A 526 2.57 -18.33 19.47
N TRP A 527 2.61 -17.01 19.51
CA TRP A 527 1.78 -16.19 20.40
C TRP A 527 0.28 -16.36 20.12
N ILE A 528 -0.12 -16.45 18.84
CA ILE A 528 -1.51 -16.77 18.47
C ILE A 528 -1.95 -18.08 19.13
N ALA A 529 -1.16 -19.13 18.97
CA ALA A 529 -1.49 -20.45 19.53
C ALA A 529 -1.52 -20.45 21.06
N ASP A 530 -0.62 -19.72 21.74
CA ASP A 530 -0.59 -19.59 23.19
C ASP A 530 -1.85 -18.90 23.74
N ILE A 531 -2.30 -17.81 23.08
CA ILE A 531 -3.53 -17.10 23.45
C ILE A 531 -4.76 -17.97 23.22
N LEU A 532 -4.83 -18.64 22.08
CA LEU A 532 -5.95 -19.50 21.74
C LEU A 532 -6.04 -20.74 22.63
N ALA A 533 -4.95 -21.19 23.25
CA ALA A 533 -4.94 -22.31 24.18
C ALA A 533 -5.81 -22.05 25.42
N ASP A 534 -5.86 -20.80 25.89
CA ASP A 534 -6.75 -20.33 26.96
C ASP A 534 -7.09 -18.84 26.75
N ILE A 535 -8.19 -18.57 26.05
CA ILE A 535 -8.64 -17.20 25.72
C ILE A 535 -9.07 -16.37 26.91
N THR A 536 -9.18 -16.97 28.11
CA THR A 536 -9.54 -16.28 29.35
C THR A 536 -8.32 -15.85 30.16
N ASN A 537 -7.12 -16.29 29.78
CA ASN A 537 -5.88 -16.02 30.49
C ASN A 537 -5.36 -14.60 30.19
N THR A 538 -5.84 -13.63 30.98
CA THR A 538 -5.46 -12.22 30.85
C THR A 538 -3.97 -11.96 31.12
N ALA A 539 -3.30 -12.81 31.90
CA ALA A 539 -1.86 -12.69 32.15
C ALA A 539 -1.04 -12.98 30.88
N VAL A 540 -1.38 -14.06 30.17
CA VAL A 540 -0.76 -14.39 28.87
C VAL A 540 -1.05 -13.30 27.85
N GLN A 541 -2.29 -12.78 27.79
CA GLN A 541 -2.65 -11.68 26.88
C GLN A 541 -1.79 -10.43 27.16
N ALA A 542 -1.63 -10.04 28.43
CA ALA A 542 -0.81 -8.90 28.82
C ALA A 542 0.68 -9.10 28.49
N GLU A 543 1.22 -10.29 28.72
CA GLU A 543 2.60 -10.64 28.37
C GLU A 543 2.82 -10.54 26.86
N VAL A 544 1.92 -11.14 26.07
CA VAL A 544 2.03 -11.09 24.59
C VAL A 544 1.88 -9.66 24.09
N LYS A 545 0.99 -8.86 24.66
CA LYS A 545 0.85 -7.43 24.31
C LYS A 545 2.16 -6.66 24.51
N ALA A 546 2.86 -6.90 25.61
CA ALA A 546 4.16 -6.29 25.86
C ALA A 546 5.21 -6.74 24.83
N LYS A 547 5.23 -8.04 24.49
CA LYS A 547 6.12 -8.61 23.46
C LYS A 547 5.79 -8.07 22.08
N ALA A 548 4.52 -7.97 21.70
CA ALA A 548 4.06 -7.39 20.44
C ALA A 548 4.53 -5.94 20.29
N LYS A 549 4.33 -5.11 21.31
CA LYS A 549 4.81 -3.73 21.36
C LYS A 549 6.34 -3.63 21.25
N ALA A 550 7.07 -4.52 21.90
CA ALA A 550 8.53 -4.56 21.82
C ALA A 550 9.02 -4.99 20.42
N LEU A 551 8.32 -5.93 19.77
CA LEU A 551 8.62 -6.36 18.40
C LEU A 551 8.32 -5.24 17.40
N THR A 552 7.14 -4.62 17.46
CA THR A 552 6.74 -3.56 16.54
C THR A 552 7.64 -2.32 16.63
N ALA A 553 8.23 -2.05 17.80
CA ALA A 553 9.21 -0.97 17.97
C ALA A 553 10.53 -1.18 17.19
N LYS A 554 10.84 -2.42 16.81
CA LYS A 554 12.01 -2.76 15.97
C LYS A 554 11.67 -2.68 14.48
N PHE A 555 10.43 -2.98 14.10
CA PHE A 555 9.90 -3.02 12.74
C PHE A 555 8.90 -1.89 12.54
N LEU A 556 9.41 -0.72 12.23
CA LEU A 556 8.59 0.49 12.11
C LEU A 556 7.66 0.43 10.90
N VAL A 557 6.47 0.99 11.04
CA VAL A 557 5.55 1.21 9.90
C VAL A 557 6.14 2.27 8.98
N PRO A 558 6.27 2.02 7.65
CA PRO A 558 6.88 2.95 6.68
C PRO A 558 6.02 4.20 6.40
#